data_6c23b3a110d2b6632cdf19f09f29221d
#
_entry.id   6c23b3a110d2b6632cdf19f09f29221d
#
_cell.length_a   1.000
_cell.length_b   1.000
_cell.length_c   1.000
_cell.angle_alpha   90.00
_cell.angle_beta   90.00
_cell.angle_gamma   90.00
#
_symmetry.space_group_name_H-M   'P 1'
#
loop_
_entity.id
_entity.type
_entity.pdbx_description
1 polymer ?
#
loop_
_entity_poly.entity_id
_entity_poly.type
_entity_poly.pdbx_seq_one_letter_code
_entity_poly.pdbx_strand_id
1 'polypeptide(L)'
;GMTAEELERNLGTIAHSGSEEFKTENAEQQGSDVDIIGQFGVGFYSAFMVASHVKVVSRAYGEDVAHVWESDGLEGYTIEDGERAEHGTDVILTLRENEKLDADGEAETYDRFLTEWGLKSLIQQYSNYVRYPIQMMVSKSRQKPKPEDAGDDYKPEYEDYQELETVNSMTPIWKKRSSDVEQKDYDEF
;
A
#
# COMPACT_ATOMS: atom_id res chain seq x y z
N GLY A 1 0.22 -4.15 13.87
CA GLY A 1 -0.94 -3.41 14.34
C GLY A 1 -0.63 -2.58 15.55
N MET A 2 -1.58 -1.78 15.98
CA MET A 2 -1.44 -0.81 17.08
C MET A 2 -2.61 -0.98 18.04
N THR A 3 -2.35 -0.70 19.35
CA THR A 3 -3.38 -0.56 20.38
C THR A 3 -4.10 0.80 20.24
N ALA A 4 -5.15 1.05 21.04
CA ALA A 4 -5.84 2.35 21.05
C ALA A 4 -4.90 3.49 21.45
N GLU A 5 -4.08 3.28 22.49
CA GLU A 5 -3.10 4.26 22.97
C GLU A 5 -2.01 4.55 21.93
N GLU A 6 -1.58 3.53 21.20
CA GLU A 6 -0.61 3.69 20.11
C GLU A 6 -1.21 4.44 18.93
N LEU A 7 -2.48 4.18 18.58
CA LEU A 7 -3.20 4.94 17.54
C LEU A 7 -3.31 6.42 17.93
N GLU A 8 -3.71 6.70 19.17
CA GLU A 8 -3.78 8.07 19.70
C GLU A 8 -2.42 8.77 19.65
N ARG A 9 -1.39 8.11 20.13
CA ARG A 9 -0.04 8.67 20.20
C ARG A 9 0.59 8.90 18.83
N ASN A 10 0.46 7.89 17.93
CA ASN A 10 1.15 7.89 16.64
C ASN A 10 0.39 8.61 15.53
N LEU A 11 -0.94 8.65 15.58
CA LEU A 11 -1.78 9.28 14.56
C LEU A 11 -2.48 10.54 15.07
N GLY A 12 -2.67 10.68 16.37
CA GLY A 12 -3.27 11.87 16.98
C GLY A 12 -2.28 13.01 17.22
N THR A 13 -0.96 12.74 17.13
CA THR A 13 0.10 13.73 17.37
C THR A 13 0.99 13.85 16.14
N ILE A 14 1.10 15.06 15.58
CA ILE A 14 1.96 15.34 14.41
C ILE A 14 3.43 15.15 14.77
N ALA A 15 4.20 14.56 13.85
CA ALA A 15 5.63 14.31 13.98
C ALA A 15 6.01 13.37 15.14
N HIS A 16 5.12 12.50 15.55
CA HIS A 16 5.40 11.39 16.45
C HIS A 16 5.50 10.08 15.66
N SER A 17 6.55 9.30 15.92
CA SER A 17 6.75 8.00 15.27
C SER A 17 7.11 6.94 16.31
N GLY A 18 6.34 5.85 16.38
CA GLY A 18 6.66 4.68 17.19
C GLY A 18 7.87 3.87 16.71
N SER A 19 8.48 4.29 15.60
CA SER A 19 9.62 3.58 15.00
C SER A 19 10.86 3.52 15.88
N GLU A 20 11.11 4.57 16.67
CA GLU A 20 12.28 4.63 17.55
C GLU A 20 12.09 3.75 18.79
N GLU A 21 10.89 3.74 19.35
CA GLU A 21 10.51 2.82 20.43
C GLU A 21 10.59 1.37 19.96
N PHE A 22 10.04 1.06 18.81
CA PHE A 22 10.10 -0.26 18.21
C PHE A 22 11.53 -0.75 17.96
N LYS A 23 12.44 0.14 17.52
CA LYS A 23 13.86 -0.19 17.38
C LYS A 23 14.49 -0.54 18.72
N THR A 24 14.20 0.25 19.75
CA THR A 24 14.77 0.08 21.08
C THR A 24 14.31 -1.22 21.72
N GLU A 25 13.01 -1.53 21.64
CA GLU A 25 12.42 -2.74 22.20
C GLU A 25 12.89 -4.02 21.50
N ASN A 26 13.15 -3.96 20.20
CA ASN A 26 13.55 -5.11 19.41
C ASN A 26 15.06 -5.22 19.15
N ALA A 27 15.85 -4.25 19.59
CA ALA A 27 17.32 -4.24 19.40
C ALA A 27 18.02 -5.43 20.07
N GLU A 28 17.47 -5.94 21.16
CA GLU A 28 18.02 -7.07 21.90
C GLU A 28 17.63 -8.45 21.29
N GLN A 29 16.54 -8.51 20.51
CA GLN A 29 16.00 -9.78 20.00
C GLN A 29 16.36 -10.07 18.55
N GLN A 30 16.64 -9.07 17.75
CA GLN A 30 16.99 -9.22 16.34
C GLN A 30 18.26 -8.43 16.03
N GLY A 31 19.35 -9.14 15.76
CA GLY A 31 20.63 -8.50 15.39
C GLY A 31 20.44 -7.43 14.31
N SER A 32 20.61 -6.24 14.69
CA SER A 32 21.08 -4.99 14.06
C SER A 32 20.47 -4.43 12.78
N ASP A 33 19.48 -4.97 12.09
CA ASP A 33 19.09 -4.37 10.81
C ASP A 33 17.57 -4.40 10.52
N VAL A 34 16.77 -3.93 11.48
CA VAL A 34 15.35 -3.63 11.20
C VAL A 34 15.31 -2.30 10.42
N ASP A 35 15.13 -2.42 9.12
CA ASP A 35 14.98 -1.25 8.23
C ASP A 35 13.58 -0.66 8.39
N ILE A 36 13.49 0.43 9.16
CA ILE A 36 12.22 1.12 9.39
C ILE A 36 12.11 2.27 8.40
N ILE A 37 11.05 2.25 7.58
CA ILE A 37 10.79 3.25 6.55
C ILE A 37 10.34 4.58 7.17
N GLY A 38 9.36 4.55 8.08
CA GLY A 38 8.81 5.73 8.74
C GLY A 38 9.66 6.16 9.93
N GLN A 39 10.37 7.29 9.83
CA GLN A 39 11.26 7.79 10.90
C GLN A 39 10.75 9.08 11.56
N PHE A 40 10.01 9.92 10.83
CA PHE A 40 9.67 11.27 11.25
C PHE A 40 8.23 11.47 11.70
N GLY A 41 7.37 10.46 11.55
CA GLY A 41 5.95 10.54 11.93
C GLY A 41 5.11 11.53 11.10
N VAL A 42 5.59 11.94 9.91
CA VAL A 42 4.88 12.90 9.05
C VAL A 42 4.31 12.29 7.77
N GLY A 43 4.80 11.14 7.35
CA GLY A 43 4.39 10.48 6.10
C GLY A 43 2.90 10.14 6.05
N PHE A 44 2.33 9.71 7.18
CA PHE A 44 0.92 9.37 7.28
C PHE A 44 -0.01 10.55 6.88
N TYR A 45 0.34 11.76 7.26
CA TYR A 45 -0.50 12.94 7.00
C TYR A 45 -0.59 13.30 5.52
N SER A 46 0.32 12.78 4.68
CA SER A 46 0.21 12.94 3.22
C SER A 46 -1.06 12.30 2.65
N ALA A 47 -1.68 11.36 3.37
CA ALA A 47 -2.97 10.76 3.00
C ALA A 47 -4.06 11.84 2.83
N PHE A 48 -4.04 12.89 3.67
CA PHE A 48 -5.02 13.99 3.60
C PHE A 48 -4.84 14.92 2.38
N MET A 49 -3.74 14.81 1.65
CA MET A 49 -3.58 15.53 0.39
C MET A 49 -4.52 14.97 -0.69
N VAL A 50 -4.81 13.68 -0.64
CA VAL A 50 -5.63 12.99 -1.65
C VAL A 50 -6.98 12.49 -1.10
N ALA A 51 -7.11 12.38 0.22
CA ALA A 51 -8.31 11.88 0.88
C ALA A 51 -9.10 13.00 1.56
N SER A 52 -10.43 12.91 1.51
CA SER A 52 -11.37 13.70 2.29
C SER A 52 -11.62 13.08 3.67
N HIS A 53 -11.39 11.78 3.82
CA HIS A 53 -11.54 11.05 5.06
C HIS A 53 -10.55 9.87 5.10
N VAL A 54 -9.95 9.66 6.27
CA VAL A 54 -9.01 8.57 6.52
C VAL A 54 -9.52 7.73 7.68
N LYS A 55 -9.63 6.41 7.44
CA LYS A 55 -9.99 5.41 8.43
C LYS A 55 -8.83 4.44 8.59
N VAL A 56 -8.41 4.19 9.81
CA VAL A 56 -7.37 3.23 10.15
C VAL A 56 -7.95 2.16 11.06
N VAL A 57 -7.94 0.91 10.62
CA VAL A 57 -8.37 -0.25 11.42
C VAL A 57 -7.12 -1.03 11.81
N SER A 58 -6.85 -1.14 13.11
CA SER A 58 -5.62 -1.73 13.60
C SER A 58 -5.88 -2.72 14.73
N ARG A 59 -5.20 -3.87 14.68
CA ARG A 59 -5.18 -4.85 15.76
C ARG A 59 -3.73 -5.19 16.10
N ALA A 60 -3.31 -4.88 17.31
CA ALA A 60 -1.97 -5.17 17.81
C ALA A 60 -1.71 -6.67 17.89
N TYR A 61 -0.44 -7.08 17.79
CA TYR A 61 -0.06 -8.47 17.97
C TYR A 61 -0.32 -8.91 19.41
N GLY A 62 -1.02 -10.02 19.58
CA GLY A 62 -1.40 -10.56 20.90
C GLY A 62 -2.67 -9.98 21.49
N GLU A 63 -3.30 -9.00 20.85
CA GLU A 63 -4.58 -8.43 21.27
C GLU A 63 -5.76 -9.09 20.55
N ASP A 64 -6.89 -9.19 21.26
CA ASP A 64 -8.13 -9.74 20.71
C ASP A 64 -9.04 -8.69 20.08
N VAL A 65 -8.87 -7.42 20.48
CA VAL A 65 -9.69 -6.29 20.02
C VAL A 65 -8.92 -5.49 18.99
N ALA A 66 -9.59 -5.13 17.90
CA ALA A 66 -9.11 -4.13 16.97
C ALA A 66 -9.68 -2.75 17.33
N HIS A 67 -9.00 -1.70 16.93
CA HIS A 67 -9.42 -0.32 17.11
C HIS A 67 -9.49 0.40 15.78
N VAL A 68 -10.42 1.33 15.68
CA VAL A 68 -10.68 2.16 14.50
C VAL A 68 -10.38 3.61 14.85
N TRP A 69 -9.43 4.18 14.16
CA TRP A 69 -9.15 5.61 14.18
C TRP A 69 -9.70 6.25 12.90
N GLU A 70 -10.42 7.35 13.03
CA GLU A 70 -10.99 8.07 11.87
C GLU A 70 -10.81 9.57 12.01
N SER A 71 -10.52 10.23 10.89
CA SER A 71 -10.40 11.69 10.80
C SER A 71 -10.66 12.20 9.38
N ASP A 72 -11.18 13.43 9.29
CA ASP A 72 -11.24 14.23 8.07
C ASP A 72 -10.03 15.19 7.90
N GLY A 73 -9.14 15.20 8.89
CA GLY A 73 -7.97 16.06 8.91
C GLY A 73 -8.22 17.53 9.31
N LEU A 74 -9.43 17.88 9.73
CA LEU A 74 -9.82 19.25 10.06
C LEU A 74 -10.03 19.49 11.57
N GLU A 75 -10.93 18.75 12.19
CA GLU A 75 -11.40 19.06 13.54
C GLU A 75 -10.93 18.07 14.62
N GLY A 76 -10.19 17.02 14.22
CA GLY A 76 -9.72 16.02 15.16
C GLY A 76 -9.88 14.59 14.63
N TYR A 77 -10.01 13.65 15.56
CA TYR A 77 -10.18 12.23 15.25
C TYR A 77 -11.06 11.55 16.30
N THR A 78 -11.57 10.39 15.94
CA THR A 78 -12.24 9.47 16.87
C THR A 78 -11.46 8.16 16.96
N ILE A 79 -11.57 7.49 18.11
CA ILE A 79 -11.08 6.10 18.30
C ILE A 79 -12.22 5.30 18.89
N GLU A 80 -12.54 4.18 18.26
CA GLU A 80 -13.58 3.26 18.67
C GLU A 80 -13.10 1.82 18.57
N ASP A 81 -13.76 0.88 19.25
CA ASP A 81 -13.50 -0.53 19.05
C ASP A 81 -13.99 -0.97 17.66
N GLY A 82 -13.27 -1.91 17.07
CA GLY A 82 -13.57 -2.42 15.75
C GLY A 82 -13.27 -3.90 15.60
N GLU A 83 -13.41 -4.41 14.40
CA GLU A 83 -13.18 -5.81 14.08
C GLU A 83 -12.10 -5.95 13.00
N ARG A 84 -11.13 -6.82 13.24
CA ARG A 84 -10.13 -7.25 12.29
C ARG A 84 -9.70 -8.68 12.64
N ALA A 85 -9.76 -9.60 11.69
CA ALA A 85 -9.52 -11.03 11.92
C ALA A 85 -8.08 -11.34 12.35
N GLU A 86 -7.10 -10.61 11.79
CA GLU A 86 -5.67 -10.83 12.03
C GLU A 86 -5.02 -9.57 12.60
N HIS A 87 -3.85 -9.71 13.25
CA HIS A 87 -3.04 -8.56 13.63
C HIS A 87 -2.56 -7.80 12.37
N GLY A 88 -2.34 -6.50 12.49
CA GLY A 88 -1.94 -5.63 11.39
C GLY A 88 -2.78 -4.36 11.32
N THR A 89 -2.62 -3.60 10.24
CA THR A 89 -3.29 -2.30 10.07
C THR A 89 -3.77 -2.14 8.64
N ASP A 90 -5.03 -1.74 8.50
CA ASP A 90 -5.63 -1.32 7.24
C ASP A 90 -5.76 0.20 7.26
N VAL A 91 -5.29 0.88 6.23
CA VAL A 91 -5.46 2.32 6.02
C VAL A 91 -6.38 2.52 4.83
N ILE A 92 -7.56 3.06 5.09
CA ILE A 92 -8.64 3.21 4.12
C ILE A 92 -8.82 4.69 3.83
N LEU A 93 -8.64 5.08 2.57
CA LEU A 93 -8.73 6.45 2.10
C LEU A 93 -10.03 6.65 1.31
N THR A 94 -10.89 7.55 1.76
CA THR A 94 -11.97 8.09 0.93
C THR A 94 -11.38 9.23 0.12
N LEU A 95 -11.19 9.03 -1.17
CA LEU A 95 -10.54 10.02 -2.01
C LEU A 95 -11.40 11.28 -2.15
N ARG A 96 -10.74 12.40 -2.39
CA ARG A 96 -11.40 13.66 -2.78
C ARG A 96 -12.07 13.49 -4.13
N GLU A 97 -13.09 14.29 -4.37
CA GLU A 97 -13.69 14.40 -5.71
C GLU A 97 -12.71 15.07 -6.68
N ASN A 98 -12.74 14.64 -7.93
CA ASN A 98 -11.97 15.31 -8.98
C ASN A 98 -12.39 16.77 -9.09
N GLU A 99 -11.42 17.65 -9.19
CA GLU A 99 -11.68 19.06 -9.43
C GLU A 99 -12.19 19.28 -10.85
N LYS A 100 -12.98 20.33 -11.04
CA LYS A 100 -13.37 20.77 -12.39
C LYS A 100 -12.18 21.44 -13.04
N LEU A 101 -12.04 21.26 -14.37
CA LEU A 101 -11.06 21.96 -15.17
C LEU A 101 -11.09 23.46 -14.86
N ASP A 102 -9.92 24.00 -14.53
CA ASP A 102 -9.74 25.45 -14.37
C ASP A 102 -9.71 26.17 -15.74
N ALA A 103 -9.44 27.49 -15.72
CA ALA A 103 -9.36 28.29 -16.93
C ALA A 103 -8.20 27.90 -17.88
N ASP A 104 -7.18 27.24 -17.35
CA ASP A 104 -5.99 26.78 -18.07
C ASP A 104 -6.14 25.33 -18.57
N GLY A 105 -7.24 24.68 -18.24
CA GLY A 105 -7.56 23.31 -18.64
C GLY A 105 -6.88 22.24 -17.75
N GLU A 106 -6.39 22.63 -16.60
CA GLU A 106 -5.83 21.73 -15.58
C GLU A 106 -6.88 21.38 -14.52
N ALA A 107 -6.87 20.17 -14.06
CA ALA A 107 -7.69 19.72 -12.94
C ALA A 107 -6.96 18.65 -12.13
N GLU A 108 -7.06 18.73 -10.83
CA GLU A 108 -6.58 17.64 -9.96
C GLU A 108 -7.55 16.46 -10.03
N THR A 109 -7.06 15.30 -10.43
CA THR A 109 -7.85 14.08 -10.55
C THR A 109 -7.33 13.01 -9.59
N TYR A 110 -8.22 12.49 -8.77
CA TYR A 110 -7.91 11.51 -7.72
C TYR A 110 -8.30 10.09 -8.11
N ASP A 111 -9.16 9.91 -9.10
CA ASP A 111 -9.63 8.61 -9.61
C ASP A 111 -8.51 7.75 -10.22
N ARG A 112 -7.39 8.36 -10.64
CA ARG A 112 -6.17 7.64 -11.05
C ARG A 112 -5.65 6.69 -9.98
N PHE A 113 -5.88 7.01 -8.69
CA PHE A 113 -5.48 6.18 -7.56
C PHE A 113 -6.41 4.98 -7.34
N LEU A 114 -7.52 4.88 -8.07
CA LEU A 114 -8.45 3.73 -8.07
C LEU A 114 -8.17 2.76 -9.20
N THR A 115 -7.23 3.06 -10.09
CA THR A 115 -6.91 2.19 -11.21
C THR A 115 -5.67 1.33 -10.92
N GLU A 116 -5.71 0.08 -11.35
CA GLU A 116 -4.60 -0.86 -11.21
C GLU A 116 -3.32 -0.31 -11.87
N TRP A 117 -3.45 0.20 -13.08
CA TRP A 117 -2.32 0.77 -13.82
C TRP A 117 -1.72 2.00 -13.12
N GLY A 118 -2.57 2.91 -12.63
CA GLY A 118 -2.15 4.12 -11.92
C GLY A 118 -1.36 3.78 -10.65
N LEU A 119 -1.87 2.83 -9.85
CA LEU A 119 -1.18 2.39 -8.64
C LEU A 119 0.14 1.68 -8.96
N LYS A 120 0.17 0.78 -9.94
CA LYS A 120 1.42 0.12 -10.35
C LYS A 120 2.48 1.14 -10.79
N SER A 121 2.11 2.11 -11.61
CA SER A 121 3.02 3.15 -12.08
C SER A 121 3.60 3.97 -10.92
N LEU A 122 2.77 4.36 -9.95
CA LEU A 122 3.22 5.09 -8.76
C LEU A 122 4.17 4.26 -7.89
N ILE A 123 3.85 2.98 -7.67
CA ILE A 123 4.68 2.08 -6.88
C ILE A 123 6.04 1.88 -7.57
N GLN A 124 6.06 1.67 -8.87
CA GLN A 124 7.30 1.51 -9.63
C GLN A 124 8.15 2.77 -9.62
N GLN A 125 7.54 3.94 -9.74
CA GLN A 125 8.25 5.21 -9.76
C GLN A 125 8.83 5.60 -8.41
N TYR A 126 8.08 5.42 -7.30
CA TYR A 126 8.45 5.99 -6.01
C TYR A 126 8.80 4.96 -4.93
N SER A 127 8.40 3.70 -5.10
CA SER A 127 8.51 2.67 -4.07
C SER A 127 9.09 1.35 -4.58
N ASN A 128 9.63 1.33 -5.80
CA ASN A 128 10.12 0.10 -6.43
C ASN A 128 11.18 -0.63 -5.58
N TYR A 129 12.02 0.12 -4.88
CA TYR A 129 13.14 -0.41 -4.10
C TYR A 129 12.89 -0.46 -2.58
N VAL A 130 11.65 -0.28 -2.17
CA VAL A 130 11.24 -0.60 -0.78
C VAL A 130 11.52 -2.08 -0.52
N ARG A 131 12.23 -2.40 0.54
CA ARG A 131 12.72 -3.76 0.85
C ARG A 131 11.63 -4.78 1.18
N TYR A 132 10.42 -4.31 1.40
CA TYR A 132 9.27 -5.16 1.70
C TYR A 132 8.41 -5.33 0.45
N PRO A 133 7.76 -6.50 0.27
CA PRO A 133 6.90 -6.72 -0.87
C PRO A 133 5.67 -5.80 -0.77
N ILE A 134 5.43 -5.03 -1.82
CA ILE A 134 4.19 -4.30 -2.04
C ILE A 134 3.34 -5.19 -2.93
N GLN A 135 2.22 -5.64 -2.40
CA GLN A 135 1.33 -6.59 -3.08
C GLN A 135 -0.01 -5.94 -3.39
N MET A 136 -0.55 -6.24 -4.55
CA MET A 136 -1.91 -5.84 -4.91
C MET A 136 -2.62 -6.94 -5.72
N MET A 137 -3.95 -6.93 -5.62
CA MET A 137 -4.78 -7.77 -6.48
C MET A 137 -4.76 -7.19 -7.89
N VAL A 138 -4.39 -8.01 -8.87
CA VAL A 138 -4.34 -7.64 -10.28
C VAL A 138 -5.30 -8.50 -11.07
N SER A 139 -5.97 -7.87 -12.03
CA SER A 139 -6.86 -8.55 -12.96
C SER A 139 -6.05 -9.16 -14.10
N LYS A 140 -6.17 -10.45 -14.28
CA LYS A 140 -5.54 -11.19 -15.38
C LYS A 140 -6.59 -11.93 -16.18
N SER A 141 -6.29 -12.17 -17.45
CA SER A 141 -7.14 -12.98 -18.32
C SER A 141 -6.37 -14.20 -18.79
N ARG A 142 -6.99 -15.36 -18.70
CA ARG A 142 -6.43 -16.60 -19.22
C ARG A 142 -7.40 -17.27 -20.17
N GLN A 143 -6.84 -17.95 -21.17
CA GLN A 143 -7.62 -18.77 -22.07
C GLN A 143 -8.17 -20.00 -21.35
N LYS A 144 -9.47 -20.24 -21.48
CA LYS A 144 -10.08 -21.47 -20.98
C LYS A 144 -9.54 -22.68 -21.74
N PRO A 145 -9.43 -23.84 -21.08
CA PRO A 145 -9.04 -25.08 -21.76
C PRO A 145 -9.96 -25.33 -22.96
N LYS A 146 -9.36 -25.70 -24.11
CA LYS A 146 -10.13 -26.08 -25.28
C LYS A 146 -10.94 -27.34 -24.94
N PRO A 147 -12.28 -27.36 -25.14
CA PRO A 147 -13.10 -28.58 -24.99
C PRO A 147 -12.60 -29.68 -25.90
N GLU A 148 -12.63 -30.94 -25.47
CA GLU A 148 -12.14 -32.08 -26.24
C GLU A 148 -12.94 -32.32 -27.55
N ASP A 149 -14.19 -31.86 -27.57
CA ASP A 149 -15.11 -31.94 -28.68
C ASP A 149 -15.17 -30.69 -29.58
N ALA A 150 -14.27 -29.73 -29.32
CA ALA A 150 -14.23 -28.48 -30.08
C ALA A 150 -13.73 -28.71 -31.52
N GLY A 151 -14.58 -28.37 -32.49
CA GLY A 151 -14.31 -28.44 -33.93
C GLY A 151 -13.29 -27.41 -34.41
N ASP A 152 -13.04 -27.38 -35.72
CA ASP A 152 -12.04 -26.49 -36.35
C ASP A 152 -12.39 -25.00 -36.27
N ASP A 153 -13.65 -24.67 -36.03
CA ASP A 153 -14.15 -23.28 -35.88
C ASP A 153 -14.13 -22.78 -34.43
N TYR A 154 -13.48 -23.51 -33.49
CA TYR A 154 -13.41 -23.11 -32.11
C TYR A 154 -12.71 -21.73 -31.93
N LYS A 155 -13.44 -20.82 -31.32
CA LYS A 155 -12.86 -19.51 -30.88
C LYS A 155 -12.44 -19.62 -29.41
N PRO A 156 -11.19 -19.24 -29.09
CA PRO A 156 -10.74 -19.24 -27.72
C PRO A 156 -11.66 -18.40 -26.83
N GLU A 157 -12.12 -18.97 -25.73
CA GLU A 157 -12.80 -18.24 -24.67
C GLU A 157 -11.78 -17.85 -23.60
N TYR A 158 -11.95 -16.66 -23.04
CA TYR A 158 -11.11 -16.16 -21.96
C TYR A 158 -11.95 -16.02 -20.70
N GLU A 159 -11.31 -16.21 -19.57
CA GLU A 159 -11.87 -15.90 -18.25
C GLU A 159 -10.97 -14.94 -17.51
N ASP A 160 -11.56 -13.94 -16.86
CA ASP A 160 -10.85 -13.02 -16.01
C ASP A 160 -10.78 -13.58 -14.60
N TYR A 161 -9.61 -13.43 -13.99
CA TYR A 161 -9.38 -13.83 -12.60
C TYR A 161 -8.51 -12.79 -11.91
N GLN A 162 -8.54 -12.79 -10.59
CA GLN A 162 -7.69 -11.94 -9.78
C GLN A 162 -6.56 -12.75 -9.15
N GLU A 163 -5.37 -12.16 -9.12
CA GLU A 163 -4.18 -12.76 -8.54
C GLU A 163 -3.45 -11.72 -7.68
N LEU A 164 -2.96 -12.15 -6.51
CA LEU A 164 -2.11 -11.32 -5.67
C LEU A 164 -0.70 -11.29 -6.26
N GLU A 165 -0.24 -10.11 -6.68
CA GLU A 165 1.05 -9.91 -7.32
C GLU A 165 1.93 -8.95 -6.50
N THR A 166 3.22 -9.27 -6.36
CA THR A 166 4.21 -8.33 -5.83
C THR A 166 4.63 -7.38 -6.95
N VAL A 167 4.37 -6.09 -6.78
CA VAL A 167 4.49 -5.07 -7.83
C VAL A 167 5.76 -4.23 -7.75
N ASN A 168 6.57 -4.39 -6.70
CA ASN A 168 7.87 -3.74 -6.55
C ASN A 168 9.02 -4.75 -6.65
N SER A 169 10.21 -4.29 -7.05
CA SER A 169 11.38 -5.17 -7.23
C SER A 169 12.18 -5.37 -5.95
N MET A 170 11.99 -4.55 -4.92
CA MET A 170 12.68 -4.58 -3.60
C MET A 170 14.21 -4.43 -3.67
N THR A 171 14.85 -4.83 -4.75
CA THR A 171 16.30 -4.83 -4.90
C THR A 171 16.72 -3.90 -6.03
N PRO A 172 17.42 -2.79 -5.72
CA PRO A 172 17.91 -1.88 -6.74
C PRO A 172 19.02 -2.54 -7.59
N ILE A 173 19.11 -2.11 -8.84
CA ILE A 173 20.04 -2.66 -9.83
C ILE A 173 21.49 -2.66 -9.34
N TRP A 174 21.92 -1.62 -8.62
CA TRP A 174 23.29 -1.50 -8.09
C TRP A 174 23.62 -2.44 -6.93
N LYS A 175 22.63 -3.12 -6.37
CA LYS A 175 22.80 -4.19 -5.36
C LYS A 175 22.77 -5.59 -5.95
N LYS A 176 22.37 -5.74 -7.21
CA LYS A 176 22.44 -7.00 -7.94
C LYS A 176 23.91 -7.32 -8.28
N ARG A 177 24.24 -8.60 -8.40
CA ARG A 177 25.55 -9.00 -8.93
C ARG A 177 25.61 -8.65 -10.42
N SER A 178 26.76 -8.21 -10.92
CA SER A 178 26.91 -7.85 -12.35
C SER A 178 26.52 -8.98 -13.30
N SER A 179 26.65 -10.23 -12.88
CA SER A 179 26.23 -11.42 -13.64
C SER A 179 24.72 -11.58 -13.75
N ASP A 180 23.97 -10.96 -12.85
CA ASP A 180 22.53 -11.12 -12.69
C ASP A 180 21.76 -9.90 -13.26
N VAL A 181 22.50 -8.93 -13.83
CA VAL A 181 21.94 -7.72 -14.44
C VAL A 181 21.87 -7.94 -15.95
N GLU A 182 20.69 -7.87 -16.50
CA GLU A 182 20.42 -7.96 -17.93
C GLU A 182 20.25 -6.57 -18.54
N GLN A 183 20.34 -6.45 -19.86
CA GLN A 183 20.14 -5.17 -20.56
C GLN A 183 18.77 -4.56 -20.24
N LYS A 184 17.73 -5.36 -20.13
CA LYS A 184 16.39 -4.90 -19.76
C LYS A 184 16.34 -4.21 -18.39
N ASP A 185 17.18 -4.64 -17.43
CA ASP A 185 17.23 -4.01 -16.10
C ASP A 185 17.77 -2.57 -16.18
N TYR A 186 18.64 -2.29 -17.17
CA TYR A 186 19.13 -0.94 -17.44
C TYR A 186 18.11 -0.09 -18.19
N ASP A 187 17.33 -0.70 -19.07
CA ASP A 187 16.32 -0.01 -19.88
C ASP A 187 15.08 0.37 -19.05
N GLU A 188 14.81 -0.38 -17.96
CA GLU A 188 13.72 -0.15 -17.01
C GLU A 188 14.11 0.81 -15.87
N PHE A 189 15.41 1.09 -15.67
CA PHE A 189 15.94 1.99 -14.64
C PHE A 189 15.99 3.44 -15.12
#